data_267aaae61699a1b7e01efab5b57101eb
#
_entry.id   267aaae61699a1b7e01efab5b57101eb
#
_cell.length_a   1.000
_cell.length_b   1.000
_cell.length_c   1.000
_cell.angle_alpha   90.00
_cell.angle_beta   90.00
_cell.angle_gamma   90.00
#
_symmetry.space_group_name_H-M   'P 1'
#
loop_
_entity.id
_entity.type
_entity.pdbx_description
1 polymer ?
#
loop_
_entity_poly.entity_id
_entity_poly.type
_entity_poly.pdbx_seq_one_letter_code
_entity_poly.pdbx_strand_id
1 'polypeptide(L)'
;MSETDSFIAEVTEDVRRDRLFRLFRRYGWIPALAIVAIVSGTAYNEWAKTLAETEAQNRGDRLLAALEIEDDEARKKEFNSISFEDSGNVAVAFLVAGMETDQSVELLEKISKDPNQSEYIRELGRLKLTMIPGAVSTDETVTILTTLSEPGNRYRAPAMELLIAVELQRGNKAEALALLQAHIQDAGTSRAQIQRMAELIVALGETPNLGPATSSVLGN
;
A
#
# COMPACT_ATOMS: atom_id res chain seq x y z
N MET A 1 -58.83 -51.86 28.33
CA MET A 1 -58.27 -50.50 28.41
C MET A 1 -57.32 -50.31 27.24
N SER A 2 -57.78 -50.26 26.00
CA SER A 2 -56.85 -50.01 24.87
C SER A 2 -57.45 -49.53 23.59
N GLU A 3 -58.77 -49.60 23.34
CA GLU A 3 -59.32 -49.08 22.10
C GLU A 3 -59.57 -47.58 22.10
N THR A 4 -59.97 -47.03 23.26
CA THR A 4 -60.23 -45.58 23.39
C THR A 4 -58.97 -44.74 23.38
N ASP A 5 -57.85 -45.24 23.92
CA ASP A 5 -56.56 -44.56 23.90
C ASP A 5 -55.91 -44.55 22.50
N SER A 6 -56.12 -45.63 21.75
CA SER A 6 -55.67 -45.73 20.35
C SER A 6 -56.43 -44.76 19.44
N PHE A 7 -57.76 -44.66 19.63
CA PHE A 7 -58.60 -43.76 18.83
C PHE A 7 -58.28 -42.28 19.12
N ILE A 8 -58.02 -41.92 20.38
CA ILE A 8 -57.63 -40.54 20.76
C ILE A 8 -56.26 -40.19 20.20
N ALA A 9 -55.30 -41.16 20.18
CA ALA A 9 -53.99 -40.95 19.58
C ALA A 9 -54.09 -40.72 18.06
N GLU A 10 -54.85 -41.54 17.33
CA GLU A 10 -55.07 -41.45 15.91
C GLU A 10 -55.74 -40.14 15.47
N VAL A 11 -56.79 -39.71 16.17
CA VAL A 11 -57.48 -38.43 15.93
C VAL A 11 -56.57 -37.24 16.24
N THR A 12 -55.72 -37.35 17.29
CA THR A 12 -54.77 -36.28 17.63
C THR A 12 -53.67 -36.14 16.60
N GLU A 13 -53.24 -37.27 16.01
CA GLU A 13 -52.23 -37.29 14.95
C GLU A 13 -52.77 -36.69 13.63
N ASP A 14 -53.99 -37.00 13.25
CA ASP A 14 -54.66 -36.44 12.08
C ASP A 14 -54.91 -34.93 12.22
N VAL A 15 -55.31 -34.46 13.38
CA VAL A 15 -55.48 -33.03 13.65
C VAL A 15 -54.16 -32.26 13.66
N ARG A 16 -53.06 -32.89 14.11
CA ARG A 16 -51.70 -32.34 13.99
C ARG A 16 -51.25 -32.23 12.55
N ARG A 17 -51.49 -33.27 11.77
CA ARG A 17 -51.16 -33.35 10.36
C ARG A 17 -51.91 -32.30 9.53
N ASP A 18 -53.19 -32.11 9.79
CA ASP A 18 -54.00 -31.09 9.14
C ASP A 18 -53.61 -29.67 9.51
N ARG A 19 -53.16 -29.40 10.74
CA ARG A 19 -52.60 -28.11 11.15
C ARG A 19 -51.27 -27.83 10.46
N LEU A 20 -50.39 -28.81 10.38
CA LEU A 20 -49.12 -28.71 9.66
C LEU A 20 -49.35 -28.46 8.17
N PHE A 21 -50.26 -29.20 7.51
CA PHE A 21 -50.56 -28.99 6.10
C PHE A 21 -51.13 -27.60 5.82
N ARG A 22 -51.99 -27.05 6.69
CA ARG A 22 -52.49 -25.67 6.59
C ARG A 22 -51.40 -24.65 6.79
N LEU A 23 -50.47 -24.89 7.70
CA LEU A 23 -49.32 -24.01 7.94
C LEU A 23 -48.38 -24.03 6.72
N PHE A 24 -48.04 -25.22 6.20
CA PHE A 24 -47.22 -25.36 5.01
C PHE A 24 -47.86 -24.74 3.77
N ARG A 25 -49.14 -24.88 3.60
CA ARG A 25 -49.87 -24.28 2.46
C ARG A 25 -49.91 -22.75 2.53
N ARG A 26 -49.91 -22.18 3.76
CA ARG A 26 -49.96 -20.73 3.97
C ARG A 26 -48.58 -20.08 3.98
N TYR A 27 -47.53 -20.76 4.50
CA TYR A 27 -46.20 -20.20 4.73
C TYR A 27 -45.09 -20.93 4.00
N GLY A 28 -45.34 -22.01 3.29
CA GLY A 28 -44.37 -22.81 2.56
C GLY A 28 -43.61 -22.05 1.45
N TRP A 29 -44.18 -20.94 0.99
CA TRP A 29 -43.53 -20.06 0.03
C TRP A 29 -42.39 -19.24 0.68
N ILE A 30 -42.44 -18.99 2.01
CA ILE A 30 -41.42 -18.20 2.72
C ILE A 30 -40.04 -18.88 2.68
N PRO A 31 -39.87 -20.15 3.08
CA PRO A 31 -38.56 -20.82 2.96
C PRO A 31 -38.09 -20.94 1.50
N ALA A 32 -38.98 -21.12 0.55
CA ALA A 32 -38.63 -21.12 -0.87
C ALA A 32 -38.07 -19.76 -1.32
N LEU A 33 -38.73 -18.66 -0.91
CA LEU A 33 -38.28 -17.30 -1.20
C LEU A 33 -36.96 -16.98 -0.48
N ALA A 34 -36.76 -17.46 0.75
CA ALA A 34 -35.49 -17.32 1.47
C ALA A 34 -34.34 -18.02 0.74
N ILE A 35 -34.58 -19.24 0.22
CA ILE A 35 -33.57 -19.95 -0.57
C ILE A 35 -33.23 -19.18 -1.86
N VAL A 36 -34.24 -18.69 -2.57
CA VAL A 36 -34.03 -17.88 -3.78
C VAL A 36 -33.24 -16.60 -3.46
N ALA A 37 -33.56 -15.93 -2.38
CA ALA A 37 -32.86 -14.72 -1.95
C ALA A 37 -31.38 -14.99 -1.62
N ILE A 38 -31.10 -16.09 -0.92
CA ILE A 38 -29.72 -16.49 -0.58
C ILE A 38 -28.94 -16.85 -1.87
N VAL A 39 -29.52 -17.66 -2.74
CA VAL A 39 -28.87 -18.09 -3.99
C VAL A 39 -28.63 -16.89 -4.91
N SER A 40 -29.63 -16.01 -5.04
CA SER A 40 -29.48 -14.81 -5.87
C SER A 40 -28.43 -13.85 -5.29
N GLY A 41 -28.39 -13.68 -3.96
CA GLY A 41 -27.41 -12.85 -3.27
C GLY A 41 -25.98 -13.38 -3.42
N THR A 42 -25.79 -14.70 -3.29
CA THR A 42 -24.48 -15.33 -3.50
C THR A 42 -24.04 -15.25 -4.97
N ALA A 43 -24.94 -15.51 -5.91
CA ALA A 43 -24.65 -15.40 -7.33
C ALA A 43 -24.28 -13.99 -7.76
N TYR A 44 -24.98 -12.96 -7.24
CA TYR A 44 -24.67 -11.57 -7.49
C TYR A 44 -23.31 -11.18 -6.92
N ASN A 45 -23.04 -11.59 -5.68
CA ASN A 45 -21.75 -11.31 -5.04
C ASN A 45 -20.57 -11.97 -5.80
N GLU A 46 -20.75 -13.22 -6.22
CA GLU A 46 -19.72 -13.94 -7.00
C GLU A 46 -19.52 -13.30 -8.38
N TRP A 47 -20.60 -12.91 -9.05
CA TRP A 47 -20.50 -12.21 -10.33
C TRP A 47 -19.77 -10.86 -10.21
N ALA A 48 -20.11 -10.05 -9.21
CA ALA A 48 -19.44 -8.77 -8.96
C ALA A 48 -17.95 -8.96 -8.63
N LYS A 49 -17.62 -10.00 -7.85
CA LYS A 49 -16.24 -10.34 -7.51
C LYS A 49 -15.45 -10.79 -8.75
N THR A 50 -16.02 -11.69 -9.56
CA THR A 50 -15.38 -12.16 -10.80
C THR A 50 -15.13 -11.01 -11.77
N LEU A 51 -16.07 -10.06 -11.89
CA LEU A 51 -15.89 -8.88 -12.73
C LEU A 51 -14.69 -8.04 -12.26
N ALA A 52 -14.61 -7.75 -10.95
CA ALA A 52 -13.49 -6.99 -10.38
C ALA A 52 -12.14 -7.73 -10.54
N GLU A 53 -12.13 -9.05 -10.36
CA GLU A 53 -10.94 -9.89 -10.57
C GLU A 53 -10.49 -9.87 -12.04
N THR A 54 -11.41 -9.98 -12.98
CA THR A 54 -11.12 -9.94 -14.43
C THR A 54 -10.56 -8.57 -14.83
N GLU A 55 -11.12 -7.48 -14.31
CA GLU A 55 -10.60 -6.13 -14.57
C GLU A 55 -9.20 -5.93 -13.98
N ALA A 56 -8.96 -6.47 -12.77
CA ALA A 56 -7.63 -6.42 -12.15
C ALA A 56 -6.60 -7.24 -12.94
N GLN A 57 -6.98 -8.44 -13.42
CA GLN A 57 -6.13 -9.27 -14.28
C GLN A 57 -5.81 -8.57 -15.60
N ASN A 58 -6.80 -8.05 -16.31
CA ASN A 58 -6.60 -7.32 -17.56
C ASN A 58 -5.66 -6.12 -17.40
N ARG A 59 -5.75 -5.40 -16.26
CA ARG A 59 -4.82 -4.31 -15.94
C ARG A 59 -3.42 -4.83 -15.67
N GLY A 60 -3.29 -5.93 -14.93
CA GLY A 60 -2.01 -6.60 -14.67
C GLY A 60 -1.34 -7.06 -15.95
N ASP A 61 -2.08 -7.69 -16.85
CA ASP A 61 -1.57 -8.17 -18.14
C ASP A 61 -1.10 -7.01 -19.03
N ARG A 62 -1.83 -5.89 -19.06
CA ARG A 62 -1.41 -4.69 -19.78
C ARG A 62 -0.14 -4.07 -19.19
N LEU A 63 0.00 -4.06 -17.85
CA LEU A 63 1.21 -3.60 -17.19
C LEU A 63 2.41 -4.48 -17.53
N LEU A 64 2.24 -5.81 -17.51
CA LEU A 64 3.30 -6.75 -17.88
C LEU A 64 3.69 -6.58 -19.35
N ALA A 65 2.73 -6.46 -20.25
CA ALA A 65 2.99 -6.21 -21.67
C ALA A 65 3.73 -4.88 -21.89
N ALA A 66 3.36 -3.84 -21.14
CA ALA A 66 4.07 -2.55 -21.21
C ALA A 66 5.51 -2.65 -20.72
N LEU A 67 5.80 -3.48 -19.69
CA LEU A 67 7.16 -3.70 -19.17
C LEU A 67 8.06 -4.46 -20.17
N GLU A 68 7.47 -5.28 -21.05
CA GLU A 68 8.20 -6.03 -22.09
C GLU A 68 8.62 -5.15 -23.29
N ILE A 69 8.12 -3.93 -23.38
CA ILE A 69 8.51 -2.99 -24.45
C ILE A 69 9.96 -2.53 -24.20
N GLU A 70 10.87 -2.84 -25.12
CA GLU A 70 12.29 -2.47 -25.01
C GLU A 70 12.54 -0.97 -25.20
N ASP A 71 11.76 -0.31 -26.07
CA ASP A 71 11.86 1.13 -26.33
C ASP A 71 11.26 1.94 -25.18
N ASP A 72 12.06 2.79 -24.55
CA ASP A 72 11.68 3.58 -23.38
C ASP A 72 10.53 4.53 -23.64
N GLU A 73 10.50 5.19 -24.80
CA GLU A 73 9.44 6.15 -25.14
C GLU A 73 8.11 5.44 -25.45
N ALA A 74 8.17 4.32 -26.18
CA ALA A 74 7.00 3.48 -26.42
C ALA A 74 6.45 2.91 -25.11
N ARG A 75 7.32 2.47 -24.20
CA ARG A 75 6.95 1.97 -22.86
C ARG A 75 6.28 3.04 -22.03
N LYS A 76 6.85 4.24 -21.92
CA LYS A 76 6.24 5.39 -21.22
C LYS A 76 4.87 5.74 -21.80
N LYS A 77 4.74 5.77 -23.14
CA LYS A 77 3.48 6.02 -23.81
C LYS A 77 2.41 4.97 -23.47
N GLU A 78 2.78 3.68 -23.43
CA GLU A 78 1.86 2.61 -23.04
C GLU A 78 1.44 2.76 -21.58
N PHE A 79 2.36 3.02 -20.65
CA PHE A 79 2.03 3.31 -19.25
C PHE A 79 1.08 4.50 -19.10
N ASN A 80 1.29 5.58 -19.83
CA ASN A 80 0.40 6.74 -19.82
C ASN A 80 -1.01 6.43 -20.37
N SER A 81 -1.16 5.36 -21.19
CA SER A 81 -2.47 4.91 -21.71
C SER A 81 -3.29 4.10 -20.70
N ILE A 82 -2.65 3.60 -19.65
CA ILE A 82 -3.30 2.79 -18.62
C ILE A 82 -3.87 3.74 -17.55
N SER A 83 -5.19 3.80 -17.42
CA SER A 83 -5.83 4.58 -16.35
C SER A 83 -5.65 3.89 -15.00
N PHE A 84 -5.12 4.62 -14.02
CA PHE A 84 -4.91 4.14 -12.64
C PHE A 84 -5.89 4.75 -11.65
N GLU A 85 -6.78 5.63 -12.09
CA GLU A 85 -7.69 6.37 -11.22
C GLU A 85 -8.57 5.48 -10.34
N ASP A 86 -8.99 4.32 -10.88
CA ASP A 86 -9.85 3.36 -10.18
C ASP A 86 -9.10 2.14 -9.62
N SER A 87 -7.77 2.10 -9.76
CA SER A 87 -7.06 0.83 -9.48
C SER A 87 -7.04 0.44 -8.00
N GLY A 88 -7.26 1.35 -7.05
CA GLY A 88 -7.18 1.05 -5.61
C GLY A 88 -5.88 0.35 -5.18
N ASN A 89 -5.06 -0.06 -6.16
CA ASN A 89 -3.84 -0.81 -5.95
C ASN A 89 -2.64 0.14 -5.87
N VAL A 90 -2.33 0.53 -4.65
CA VAL A 90 -1.21 1.40 -4.32
C VAL A 90 0.13 0.88 -4.86
N ALA A 91 0.34 -0.44 -4.90
CA ALA A 91 1.56 -1.03 -5.43
C ALA A 91 1.74 -0.74 -6.93
N VAL A 92 0.66 -0.82 -7.71
CA VAL A 92 0.65 -0.48 -9.13
C VAL A 92 0.94 1.01 -9.33
N ALA A 93 0.33 1.88 -8.53
CA ALA A 93 0.57 3.31 -8.59
C ALA A 93 2.05 3.66 -8.29
N PHE A 94 2.67 2.99 -7.31
CA PHE A 94 4.10 3.15 -7.04
C PHE A 94 5.01 2.59 -8.15
N LEU A 95 4.60 1.51 -8.80
CA LEU A 95 5.32 0.97 -9.96
C LEU A 95 5.33 2.00 -11.09
N VAL A 96 4.17 2.52 -11.46
CA VAL A 96 4.02 3.54 -12.52
C VAL A 96 4.75 4.82 -12.17
N ALA A 97 4.63 5.28 -10.93
CA ALA A 97 5.39 6.44 -10.46
C ALA A 97 6.90 6.24 -10.55
N GLY A 98 7.39 5.00 -10.45
CA GLY A 98 8.81 4.66 -10.65
C GLY A 98 9.27 4.66 -12.11
N MET A 99 8.36 4.74 -13.08
CA MET A 99 8.67 4.75 -14.51
C MET A 99 8.87 6.16 -15.08
N GLU A 100 8.87 7.20 -14.22
CA GLU A 100 9.03 8.61 -14.63
C GLU A 100 8.07 9.03 -15.74
N THR A 101 6.81 8.61 -15.64
CA THR A 101 5.74 8.98 -16.54
C THR A 101 5.17 10.36 -16.19
N ASP A 102 4.44 11.00 -17.11
CA ASP A 102 3.77 12.29 -16.86
C ASP A 102 2.77 12.22 -15.70
N GLN A 103 2.23 11.02 -15.41
CA GLN A 103 1.29 10.77 -14.33
C GLN A 103 1.97 10.51 -12.96
N SER A 104 3.31 10.33 -12.93
CA SER A 104 4.03 9.91 -11.72
C SER A 104 3.83 10.88 -10.56
N VAL A 105 3.92 12.17 -10.81
CA VAL A 105 3.77 13.21 -9.78
C VAL A 105 2.34 13.24 -9.26
N GLU A 106 1.35 13.26 -10.15
CA GLU A 106 -0.08 13.28 -9.79
C GLU A 106 -0.48 12.06 -8.95
N LEU A 107 -0.04 10.86 -9.36
CA LEU A 107 -0.29 9.61 -8.62
C LEU A 107 0.32 9.64 -7.23
N LEU A 108 1.57 10.08 -7.10
CA LEU A 108 2.24 10.19 -5.81
C LEU A 108 1.61 11.24 -4.91
N GLU A 109 1.19 12.37 -5.46
CA GLU A 109 0.44 13.38 -4.72
C GLU A 109 -0.90 12.83 -4.23
N LYS A 110 -1.67 12.16 -5.08
CA LYS A 110 -2.93 11.53 -4.72
C LYS A 110 -2.74 10.53 -3.56
N ILE A 111 -1.74 9.64 -3.67
CA ILE A 111 -1.41 8.68 -2.61
C ILE A 111 -1.01 9.38 -1.32
N SER A 112 -0.16 10.40 -1.41
CA SER A 112 0.39 11.11 -0.23
C SER A 112 -0.67 11.88 0.56
N LYS A 113 -1.78 12.24 -0.09
CA LYS A 113 -2.90 13.03 0.46
C LYS A 113 -4.13 12.18 0.81
N ASP A 114 -4.21 10.90 0.38
CA ASP A 114 -5.39 10.04 0.57
C ASP A 114 -5.54 9.62 2.04
N PRO A 115 -6.60 10.07 2.75
CA PRO A 115 -6.82 9.71 4.15
C PRO A 115 -7.18 8.23 4.35
N ASN A 116 -7.59 7.52 3.30
CA ASN A 116 -7.90 6.08 3.37
C ASN A 116 -6.65 5.21 3.32
N GLN A 117 -5.50 5.78 2.93
CA GLN A 117 -4.22 5.08 2.97
C GLN A 117 -3.61 5.15 4.36
N SER A 118 -2.89 4.07 4.71
CA SER A 118 -2.10 4.08 5.94
C SER A 118 -1.00 5.15 5.91
N GLU A 119 -0.61 5.63 7.08
CA GLU A 119 0.37 6.70 7.20
C GLU A 119 1.69 6.38 6.48
N TYR A 120 2.18 5.14 6.64
CA TYR A 120 3.43 4.71 5.98
C TYR A 120 3.35 4.73 4.45
N ILE A 121 2.18 4.48 3.86
CA ILE A 121 1.98 4.58 2.40
C ILE A 121 2.00 6.04 1.96
N ARG A 122 1.36 6.92 2.70
CA ARG A 122 1.38 8.36 2.43
C ARG A 122 2.79 8.94 2.55
N GLU A 123 3.54 8.52 3.56
CA GLU A 123 4.94 8.90 3.76
C GLU A 123 5.83 8.40 2.63
N LEU A 124 5.64 7.17 2.16
CA LEU A 124 6.35 6.66 0.98
C LEU A 124 6.04 7.49 -0.28
N GLY A 125 4.79 7.89 -0.46
CA GLY A 125 4.40 8.79 -1.54
C GLY A 125 5.16 10.13 -1.47
N ARG A 126 5.20 10.76 -0.29
CA ARG A 126 5.96 12.00 -0.05
C ARG A 126 7.46 11.82 -0.31
N LEU A 127 8.05 10.74 0.20
CA LEU A 127 9.47 10.44 -0.03
C LEU A 127 9.76 10.31 -1.53
N LYS A 128 8.93 9.58 -2.27
CA LYS A 128 9.11 9.42 -3.72
C LYS A 128 8.93 10.73 -4.49
N LEU A 129 8.02 11.60 -4.07
CA LEU A 129 7.89 12.95 -4.67
C LEU A 129 9.18 13.76 -4.56
N THR A 130 9.91 13.67 -3.45
CA THR A 130 11.19 14.38 -3.28
C THR A 130 12.29 13.84 -4.20
N MET A 131 12.12 12.66 -4.77
CA MET A 131 13.10 12.04 -5.67
C MET A 131 12.87 12.41 -7.14
N ILE A 132 11.70 12.97 -7.48
CA ILE A 132 11.39 13.39 -8.87
C ILE A 132 11.80 14.87 -9.03
N PRO A 133 12.74 15.17 -9.96
CA PRO A 133 13.18 16.54 -10.18
C PRO A 133 12.00 17.49 -10.53
N GLY A 134 11.86 18.55 -9.75
CA GLY A 134 10.81 19.57 -10.00
C GLY A 134 9.40 19.21 -9.55
N ALA A 135 9.17 18.01 -9.00
CA ALA A 135 7.86 17.62 -8.47
C ALA A 135 7.42 18.48 -7.28
N VAL A 136 8.35 18.82 -6.41
CA VAL A 136 8.15 19.73 -5.27
C VAL A 136 9.27 20.76 -5.21
N SER A 137 9.00 21.90 -4.58
CA SER A 137 10.02 22.93 -4.39
C SER A 137 11.14 22.44 -3.45
N THR A 138 12.33 23.04 -3.56
CA THR A 138 13.47 22.66 -2.70
C THR A 138 13.15 22.83 -1.22
N ASP A 139 12.45 23.91 -0.84
CA ASP A 139 12.09 24.15 0.57
C ASP A 139 11.04 23.15 1.07
N GLU A 140 10.10 22.76 0.22
CA GLU A 140 9.13 21.71 0.55
C GLU A 140 9.82 20.35 0.65
N THR A 141 10.78 20.06 -0.23
CA THR A 141 11.63 18.86 -0.17
C THR A 141 12.35 18.77 1.18
N VAL A 142 13.00 19.84 1.61
CA VAL A 142 13.65 19.89 2.94
C VAL A 142 12.64 19.65 4.07
N THR A 143 11.47 20.26 4.00
CA THR A 143 10.41 20.09 5.02
C THR A 143 9.95 18.64 5.11
N ILE A 144 9.65 18.01 3.97
CA ILE A 144 9.22 16.61 3.90
C ILE A 144 10.32 15.69 4.45
N LEU A 145 11.56 15.86 3.97
CA LEU A 145 12.66 15.00 4.37
C LEU A 145 13.03 15.17 5.85
N THR A 146 12.95 16.39 6.40
CA THR A 146 13.15 16.63 7.82
C THR A 146 12.11 15.87 8.66
N THR A 147 10.84 15.95 8.29
CA THR A 147 9.77 15.20 8.98
C THR A 147 9.98 13.68 8.91
N LEU A 148 10.33 13.16 7.72
CA LEU A 148 10.57 11.74 7.53
C LEU A 148 11.86 11.24 8.20
N SER A 149 12.80 12.16 8.53
CA SER A 149 14.05 11.82 9.22
C SER A 149 13.94 11.83 10.75
N GLU A 150 12.77 12.10 11.31
CA GLU A 150 12.55 12.06 12.76
C GLU A 150 12.78 10.66 13.35
N PRO A 151 13.24 10.59 14.63
CA PRO A 151 13.43 9.31 15.33
C PRO A 151 12.15 8.46 15.33
N GLY A 152 12.27 7.18 14.95
CA GLY A 152 11.15 6.25 14.93
C GLY A 152 10.41 6.18 13.59
N ASN A 153 10.64 7.10 12.65
CA ASN A 153 10.07 7.01 11.31
C ASN A 153 10.72 5.87 10.52
N ARG A 154 9.93 5.10 9.78
CA ARG A 154 10.40 3.96 8.96
C ARG A 154 11.30 4.39 7.80
N TYR A 155 11.09 5.61 7.30
CA TYR A 155 11.83 6.16 6.19
C TYR A 155 13.00 7.05 6.64
N ARG A 156 13.33 7.04 7.95
CA ARG A 156 14.38 7.88 8.53
C ARG A 156 15.70 7.76 7.77
N ALA A 157 16.18 6.54 7.55
CA ALA A 157 17.47 6.34 6.90
C ALA A 157 17.51 6.89 5.46
N PRO A 158 16.61 6.52 4.53
CA PRO A 158 16.61 7.10 3.19
C PRO A 158 16.29 8.60 3.18
N ALA A 159 15.44 9.09 4.09
CA ALA A 159 15.14 10.51 4.18
C ALA A 159 16.36 11.33 4.61
N MET A 160 17.15 10.86 5.57
CA MET A 160 18.39 11.50 5.97
C MET A 160 19.41 11.53 4.83
N GLU A 161 19.59 10.42 4.10
CA GLU A 161 20.51 10.38 2.95
C GLU A 161 20.11 11.41 1.87
N LEU A 162 18.81 11.51 1.56
CA LEU A 162 18.30 12.50 0.60
C LEU A 162 18.44 13.94 1.14
N LEU A 163 18.15 14.18 2.42
CA LEU A 163 18.27 15.50 3.03
C LEU A 163 19.73 15.98 2.99
N ILE A 164 20.70 15.11 3.30
CA ILE A 164 22.13 15.40 3.17
C ILE A 164 22.47 15.81 1.73
N ALA A 165 21.98 15.07 0.74
CA ALA A 165 22.22 15.37 -0.67
C ALA A 165 21.64 16.74 -1.06
N VAL A 166 20.42 17.05 -0.62
CA VAL A 166 19.76 18.34 -0.86
C VAL A 166 20.54 19.49 -0.21
N GLU A 167 20.98 19.35 1.05
CA GLU A 167 21.76 20.39 1.73
C GLU A 167 23.14 20.62 1.07
N LEU A 168 23.78 19.57 0.56
CA LEU A 168 25.01 19.70 -0.24
C LEU A 168 24.75 20.45 -1.55
N GLN A 169 23.66 20.16 -2.26
CA GLN A 169 23.28 20.88 -3.47
C GLN A 169 22.98 22.37 -3.23
N ARG A 170 22.42 22.68 -2.06
CA ARG A 170 22.18 24.07 -1.61
C ARG A 170 23.45 24.81 -1.19
N GLY A 171 24.58 24.10 -1.07
CA GLY A 171 25.83 24.65 -0.58
C GLY A 171 25.91 24.73 0.95
N ASN A 172 24.96 24.17 1.68
CA ASN A 172 24.88 24.16 3.14
C ASN A 172 25.79 23.08 3.75
N LYS A 173 27.11 23.16 3.47
CA LYS A 173 28.07 22.14 3.89
C LYS A 173 28.04 21.86 5.39
N ALA A 174 27.90 22.90 6.23
CA ALA A 174 27.88 22.74 7.68
C ALA A 174 26.68 21.89 8.15
N GLU A 175 25.49 22.15 7.61
CA GLU A 175 24.30 21.39 7.91
C GLU A 175 24.40 19.93 7.41
N ALA A 176 24.89 19.74 6.18
CA ALA A 176 25.13 18.42 5.64
C ALA A 176 26.09 17.58 6.50
N LEU A 177 27.18 18.20 7.02
CA LEU A 177 28.13 17.55 7.92
C LEU A 177 27.48 17.18 9.27
N ALA A 178 26.64 18.05 9.82
CA ALA A 178 25.89 17.76 11.05
C ALA A 178 24.94 16.57 10.86
N LEU A 179 24.21 16.54 9.75
CA LEU A 179 23.32 15.43 9.39
C LEU A 179 24.08 14.11 9.15
N LEU A 180 25.20 14.15 8.42
CA LEU A 180 26.09 13.01 8.21
C LEU A 180 26.55 12.41 9.54
N GLN A 181 27.00 13.26 10.45
CA GLN A 181 27.50 12.83 11.75
C GLN A 181 26.38 12.24 12.61
N ALA A 182 25.17 12.84 12.58
CA ALA A 182 24.01 12.32 13.27
C ALA A 182 23.59 10.94 12.71
N HIS A 183 23.66 10.77 11.38
CA HIS A 183 23.29 9.52 10.73
C HIS A 183 24.28 8.38 11.06
N ILE A 184 25.57 8.64 11.13
CA ILE A 184 26.58 7.66 11.57
C ILE A 184 26.34 7.18 13.01
N GLN A 185 25.86 8.06 13.88
CA GLN A 185 25.59 7.74 15.29
C GLN A 185 24.22 7.11 15.53
N ASP A 186 23.37 7.06 14.52
CA ASP A 186 22.03 6.48 14.63
C ASP A 186 22.13 4.93 14.73
N ALA A 187 21.51 4.38 15.77
CA ALA A 187 21.51 2.93 16.04
C ALA A 187 20.85 2.09 14.92
N GLY A 188 19.99 2.71 14.11
CA GLY A 188 19.33 2.08 12.96
C GLY A 188 20.18 2.03 11.69
N THR A 189 21.35 2.70 11.66
CA THR A 189 22.19 2.82 10.47
C THR A 189 23.03 1.55 10.26
N SER A 190 22.95 0.98 9.06
CA SER A 190 23.74 -0.21 8.72
C SER A 190 25.23 0.13 8.56
N ARG A 191 26.10 -0.90 8.73
CA ARG A 191 27.56 -0.75 8.55
C ARG A 191 27.93 -0.16 7.19
N ALA A 192 27.26 -0.60 6.14
CA ALA A 192 27.50 -0.10 4.79
C ALA A 192 27.15 1.39 4.63
N GLN A 193 26.08 1.84 5.31
CA GLN A 193 25.70 3.24 5.35
C GLN A 193 26.70 4.06 6.15
N ILE A 194 27.11 3.59 7.33
CA ILE A 194 28.14 4.25 8.15
C ILE A 194 29.43 4.47 7.34
N GLN A 195 29.88 3.44 6.63
CA GLN A 195 31.09 3.55 5.80
C GLN A 195 30.93 4.61 4.71
N ARG A 196 29.82 4.60 3.95
CA ARG A 196 29.57 5.61 2.90
C ARG A 196 29.50 7.02 3.48
N MET A 197 28.84 7.20 4.63
CA MET A 197 28.73 8.50 5.28
C MET A 197 30.10 9.00 5.78
N ALA A 198 30.92 8.11 6.34
CA ALA A 198 32.27 8.44 6.78
C ALA A 198 33.16 8.85 5.60
N GLU A 199 33.12 8.10 4.49
CA GLU A 199 33.84 8.45 3.25
C GLU A 199 33.38 9.83 2.71
N LEU A 200 32.10 10.15 2.79
CA LEU A 200 31.59 11.44 2.36
C LEU A 200 32.08 12.59 3.27
N ILE A 201 32.13 12.38 4.58
CA ILE A 201 32.71 13.36 5.53
C ILE A 201 34.15 13.64 5.18
N VAL A 202 34.96 12.58 4.91
CA VAL A 202 36.35 12.74 4.50
C VAL A 202 36.46 13.48 3.16
N ALA A 203 35.62 13.17 2.19
CA ALA A 203 35.58 13.87 0.90
C ALA A 203 35.22 15.38 1.05
N LEU A 204 34.44 15.71 2.08
CA LEU A 204 34.14 17.09 2.44
C LEU A 204 35.26 17.78 3.24
N GLY A 205 36.39 17.08 3.51
CA GLY A 205 37.58 17.62 4.17
C GLY A 205 37.50 17.61 5.71
N GLU A 206 36.61 16.79 6.28
CA GLU A 206 36.42 16.66 7.73
C GLU A 206 36.74 15.24 8.22
N THR A 207 36.86 15.07 9.54
CA THR A 207 37.14 13.77 10.16
C THR A 207 35.88 13.17 10.73
N PRO A 208 35.44 11.97 10.34
CA PRO A 208 34.23 11.35 10.88
C PRO A 208 34.45 10.95 12.33
N ASN A 209 33.50 11.32 13.20
CA ASN A 209 33.45 10.87 14.59
C ASN A 209 32.64 9.56 14.67
N LEU A 210 33.32 8.44 14.63
CA LEU A 210 32.70 7.10 14.57
C LEU A 210 32.17 6.61 15.92
N GLY A 211 32.43 7.33 17.01
CA GLY A 211 32.02 6.87 18.35
C GLY A 211 32.66 5.54 18.80
N PRO A 212 32.61 5.16 20.07
CA PRO A 212 33.28 3.97 20.58
C PRO A 212 32.67 2.64 20.07
N ALA A 213 31.40 2.61 19.71
CA ALA A 213 30.74 1.40 19.21
C ALA A 213 31.04 1.11 17.73
N THR A 214 31.39 2.13 16.96
CA THR A 214 31.58 2.02 15.51
C THR A 214 33.06 1.92 15.11
N SER A 215 33.97 2.44 15.92
CA SER A 215 35.42 2.36 15.70
C SER A 215 35.97 0.93 15.75
N SER A 216 35.33 0.03 16.52
CA SER A 216 35.69 -1.39 16.54
C SER A 216 35.26 -2.18 15.29
N VAL A 217 34.41 -1.59 14.45
CA VAL A 217 33.81 -2.24 13.28
C VAL A 217 34.61 -1.98 11.98
N LEU A 218 35.33 -0.87 11.91
CA LEU A 218 36.13 -0.49 10.75
C LEU A 218 37.62 -0.80 10.91
N GLY A 219 38.02 -1.33 12.06
CA GLY A 219 39.44 -1.59 12.46
C GLY A 219 39.91 -3.02 12.27
N ASN A 220 39.29 -3.81 11.38
CA ASN A 220 39.83 -5.15 11.04
C ASN A 220 39.85 -5.34 9.54
#